data_c9fbdebef7de3bb4301f1be93a6cf237
#
_entry.id   c9fbdebef7de3bb4301f1be93a6cf237
#
_cell.length_a   1.000
_cell.length_b   1.000
_cell.length_c   1.000
_cell.angle_alpha   90.00
_cell.angle_beta   90.00
_cell.angle_gamma   90.00
#
_symmetry.space_group_name_H-M   'P 1'
#
loop_
_entity.id
_entity.type
_entity.pdbx_description
1 polymer ?
#
loop_
_entity_poly.entity_id
_entity_poly.type
_entity_poly.pdbx_seq_one_letter_code
_entity_poly.pdbx_strand_id
1 'polypeptide(L)'
;AVGDPAALIARRPDIRAAERTLAAANARIGVAEAARFPKLSFMGILGLGGTQPDDIFDLGNLSAIALPQLQWNLLDFGRTEASIDQAEAGREEALQRYREIVLRALQDAEQSLARFSQQRANVAALAQIKRQADTAAELNQQRYKAGVIS
;
A
#
# COMPACT_ATOMS: atom_id res chain seq x y z
N ALA A 1 6.26 16.62 21.88
CA ALA A 1 6.02 17.34 20.61
C ALA A 1 5.38 16.34 19.65
N VAL A 2 4.14 16.56 19.30
CA VAL A 2 3.48 15.83 18.21
C VAL A 2 4.22 16.28 16.96
N GLY A 3 4.91 15.35 16.27
CA GLY A 3 5.62 15.64 15.03
C GLY A 3 4.65 16.20 13.98
N ASP A 4 5.22 16.80 12.92
CA ASP A 4 4.45 17.36 11.81
C ASP A 4 3.35 16.37 11.35
N PRO A 5 2.07 16.73 11.42
CA PRO A 5 0.96 15.86 11.00
C PRO A 5 1.10 15.36 9.57
N ALA A 6 1.66 16.18 8.67
CA ALA A 6 1.91 15.81 7.28
C ALA A 6 2.95 14.67 7.17
N ALA A 7 3.99 14.71 8.01
CA ALA A 7 5.00 13.66 8.05
C ALA A 7 4.46 12.33 8.59
N LEU A 8 3.50 12.37 9.51
CA LEU A 8 2.84 11.17 10.04
C LEU A 8 1.93 10.52 8.97
N ILE A 9 1.19 11.34 8.22
CA ILE A 9 0.33 10.86 7.13
C ILE A 9 1.18 10.22 6.03
N ALA A 10 2.27 10.86 5.61
CA ALA A 10 3.16 10.35 4.58
C ALA A 10 3.84 9.01 4.95
N ARG A 11 3.95 8.68 6.23
CA ARG A 11 4.52 7.41 6.72
C ARG A 11 3.52 6.27 6.78
N ARG A 12 2.23 6.53 6.56
CA ARG A 12 1.20 5.49 6.59
C ARG A 12 1.48 4.43 5.51
N PRO A 13 1.37 3.14 5.85
CA PRO A 13 1.66 2.06 4.90
C PRO A 13 0.65 1.99 3.75
N ASP A 14 -0.62 2.36 3.99
CA ASP A 14 -1.68 2.41 2.98
C ASP A 14 -1.41 3.49 1.93
N ILE A 15 -0.95 4.69 2.33
CA ILE A 15 -0.57 5.77 1.41
C ILE A 15 0.66 5.37 0.59
N ARG A 16 1.68 4.78 1.23
CA ARG A 16 2.87 4.30 0.52
C ARG A 16 2.55 3.18 -0.47
N ALA A 17 1.63 2.28 -0.13
CA ALA A 17 1.18 1.23 -1.03
C ALA A 17 0.46 1.82 -2.25
N ALA A 18 -0.42 2.79 -2.04
CA ALA A 18 -1.13 3.49 -3.12
C ALA A 18 -0.18 4.28 -4.03
N GLU A 19 0.83 4.95 -3.46
CA GLU A 19 1.89 5.64 -4.21
C GLU A 19 2.66 4.66 -5.11
N ARG A 20 3.03 3.47 -4.59
CA ARG A 20 3.72 2.45 -5.37
C ARG A 20 2.82 1.85 -6.46
N THR A 21 1.53 1.73 -6.21
CA THR A 21 0.55 1.30 -7.22
C THR A 21 0.44 2.31 -8.34
N LEU A 22 0.41 3.62 -8.02
CA LEU A 22 0.42 4.69 -9.01
C LEU A 22 1.71 4.69 -9.83
N ALA A 23 2.87 4.53 -9.18
CA ALA A 23 4.15 4.43 -9.86
C ALA A 23 4.21 3.22 -10.81
N ALA A 24 3.67 2.07 -10.40
CA ALA A 24 3.56 0.88 -11.25
C ALA A 24 2.63 1.10 -12.45
N ALA A 25 1.49 1.78 -12.25
CA ALA A 25 0.57 2.13 -13.34
C ALA A 25 1.25 3.07 -14.35
N ASN A 26 2.01 4.06 -13.87
CA ASN A 26 2.77 4.95 -14.74
C ASN A 26 3.85 4.19 -15.55
N ALA A 27 4.55 3.24 -14.94
CA ALA A 27 5.54 2.43 -15.64
C ALA A 27 4.92 1.53 -16.74
N ARG A 28 3.65 1.11 -16.58
CA ARG A 28 2.93 0.34 -17.61
C ARG A 28 2.71 1.11 -18.90
N ILE A 29 2.59 2.44 -18.84
CA ILE A 29 2.52 3.30 -20.05
C ILE A 29 3.79 3.11 -20.86
N GLY A 30 4.98 3.22 -20.25
CA GLY A 30 6.23 2.99 -20.94
C GLY A 30 6.38 1.58 -21.53
N VAL A 31 5.81 0.56 -20.86
CA VAL A 31 5.75 -0.81 -21.42
C VAL A 31 4.85 -0.87 -22.65
N ALA A 32 3.69 -0.20 -22.63
CA ALA A 32 2.79 -0.13 -23.77
C ALA A 32 3.42 0.65 -24.94
N GLU A 33 4.08 1.77 -24.69
CA GLU A 33 4.82 2.56 -25.68
C GLU A 33 5.97 1.76 -26.31
N ALA A 34 6.65 0.92 -25.52
CA ALA A 34 7.72 0.06 -26.03
C ALA A 34 7.23 -0.92 -27.11
N ALA A 35 5.94 -1.23 -27.17
CA ALA A 35 5.37 -2.07 -28.22
C ALA A 35 5.40 -1.43 -29.63
N ARG A 36 5.64 -0.10 -29.72
CA ARG A 36 5.87 0.61 -30.99
C ARG A 36 7.22 0.25 -31.63
N PHE A 37 8.15 -0.27 -30.84
CA PHE A 37 9.51 -0.57 -31.28
C PHE A 37 9.70 -2.08 -31.52
N PRO A 38 10.65 -2.45 -32.40
CA PRO A 38 11.00 -3.84 -32.59
C PRO A 38 11.59 -4.45 -31.32
N LYS A 39 11.14 -5.67 -30.98
CA LYS A 39 11.69 -6.46 -29.87
C LYS A 39 12.80 -7.35 -30.38
N LEU A 40 13.97 -7.22 -29.80
CA LEU A 40 15.09 -8.14 -29.98
C LEU A 40 15.12 -9.11 -28.78
N SER A 41 14.96 -10.39 -29.05
CA SER A 41 15.08 -11.45 -28.07
C SER A 41 16.17 -12.45 -28.48
N PHE A 42 16.79 -13.07 -27.50
CA PHE A 42 17.76 -14.13 -27.72
C PHE A 42 17.24 -15.41 -27.10
N MET A 43 17.12 -16.46 -27.92
CA MET A 43 16.84 -17.79 -27.41
C MET A 43 18.17 -18.55 -27.31
N GLY A 44 18.54 -18.96 -26.09
CA GLY A 44 19.73 -19.76 -25.84
C GLY A 44 19.33 -21.20 -25.53
N ILE A 45 19.96 -22.16 -26.19
CA ILE A 45 19.85 -23.58 -25.86
C ILE A 45 21.24 -24.02 -25.41
N LEU A 46 21.31 -24.51 -24.19
CA LEU A 46 22.51 -25.16 -23.65
C LEU A 46 22.24 -26.68 -23.59
N GLY A 47 23.09 -27.47 -24.20
CA GLY A 47 22.98 -28.90 -24.19
C GLY A 47 24.33 -29.53 -23.81
N LEU A 48 24.30 -30.55 -22.99
CA LEU A 48 25.40 -31.47 -22.78
C LEU A 48 25.05 -32.71 -23.57
N GLY A 49 25.86 -33.03 -24.55
CA GLY A 49 25.62 -34.18 -25.43
C GLY A 49 26.85 -35.08 -25.54
N GLY A 50 26.60 -36.37 -25.56
CA GLY A 50 27.63 -37.38 -25.79
C GLY A 50 26.99 -38.72 -26.14
N THR A 51 27.76 -39.65 -26.64
CA THR A 51 27.31 -41.00 -27.01
C THR A 51 27.45 -41.99 -25.85
N GLN A 52 28.14 -41.60 -24.77
CA GLN A 52 28.34 -42.40 -23.55
C GLN A 52 27.78 -41.67 -22.33
N PRO A 53 27.34 -42.43 -21.29
CA PRO A 53 26.78 -41.83 -20.07
C PRO A 53 27.76 -40.91 -19.34
N ASP A 54 29.06 -41.13 -19.46
CA ASP A 54 30.10 -40.32 -18.78
C ASP A 54 30.38 -38.99 -19.50
N ASP A 55 29.95 -38.86 -20.77
CA ASP A 55 30.13 -37.64 -21.58
C ASP A 55 29.38 -36.45 -21.04
N ILE A 56 28.35 -36.67 -20.19
CA ILE A 56 27.56 -35.59 -19.56
C ILE A 56 28.37 -34.78 -18.54
N PHE A 57 29.53 -35.34 -18.06
CA PHE A 57 30.41 -34.62 -17.14
C PHE A 57 31.59 -33.96 -17.84
N ASP A 58 31.73 -34.14 -19.17
CA ASP A 58 32.78 -33.50 -19.94
C ASP A 58 32.31 -32.18 -20.53
N LEU A 59 32.89 -31.06 -20.01
CA LEU A 59 32.61 -29.69 -20.51
C LEU A 59 32.99 -29.50 -21.99
N GLY A 60 33.82 -30.38 -22.55
CA GLY A 60 34.14 -30.41 -23.99
C GLY A 60 32.95 -30.73 -24.87
N ASN A 61 31.91 -31.36 -24.32
CA ASN A 61 30.66 -31.72 -25.00
C ASN A 61 29.55 -30.70 -24.80
N LEU A 62 29.86 -29.52 -24.25
CA LEU A 62 28.91 -28.42 -24.06
C LEU A 62 28.61 -27.78 -25.41
N SER A 63 27.37 -27.86 -25.84
CA SER A 63 26.84 -27.18 -27.01
C SER A 63 26.02 -25.96 -26.58
N ALA A 64 26.36 -24.81 -27.11
CA ALA A 64 25.61 -23.58 -26.89
C ALA A 64 25.15 -23.00 -28.23
N ILE A 65 23.84 -22.82 -28.40
CA ILE A 65 23.24 -22.18 -29.56
C ILE A 65 22.52 -20.94 -29.08
N ALA A 66 22.87 -19.78 -29.65
CA ALA A 66 22.17 -18.51 -29.43
C ALA A 66 21.50 -18.08 -30.73
N LEU A 67 20.20 -17.95 -30.71
CA LEU A 67 19.39 -17.52 -31.86
C LEU A 67 18.81 -16.14 -31.56
N PRO A 68 19.28 -15.07 -32.25
CA PRO A 68 18.63 -13.75 -32.18
C PRO A 68 17.31 -13.81 -32.92
N GLN A 69 16.26 -13.26 -32.31
CA GLN A 69 14.93 -13.15 -32.90
C GLN A 69 14.47 -11.69 -32.84
N LEU A 70 14.14 -11.12 -33.99
CA LEU A 70 13.56 -9.78 -34.11
C LEU A 70 12.07 -9.92 -34.39
N GLN A 71 11.24 -9.31 -33.56
CA GLN A 71 9.79 -9.27 -33.73
C GLN A 71 9.31 -7.82 -33.73
N TRP A 72 8.58 -7.45 -34.77
CA TRP A 72 8.02 -6.12 -34.91
C TRP A 72 6.64 -6.16 -35.55
N ASN A 73 5.66 -5.51 -34.90
CA ASN A 73 4.31 -5.38 -35.42
C ASN A 73 4.19 -4.08 -36.23
N LEU A 74 4.52 -4.13 -37.52
CA LEU A 74 4.47 -2.98 -38.41
C LEU A 74 3.04 -2.53 -38.74
N LEU A 75 2.09 -3.48 -38.79
CA LEU A 75 0.69 -3.26 -39.12
C LEU A 75 -0.16 -3.83 -37.98
N ASP A 76 -0.56 -3.01 -37.04
CA ASP A 76 -1.33 -3.42 -35.87
C ASP A 76 -2.75 -2.83 -35.84
N PHE A 77 -3.11 -2.01 -36.86
CA PHE A 77 -4.42 -1.38 -37.01
C PHE A 77 -4.90 -0.61 -35.76
N GLY A 78 -3.97 0.07 -35.07
CA GLY A 78 -4.26 0.87 -33.90
C GLY A 78 -4.31 0.09 -32.58
N ARG A 79 -3.93 -1.19 -32.55
CA ARG A 79 -3.93 -2.01 -31.34
C ARG A 79 -2.94 -1.47 -30.31
N THR A 80 -1.75 -1.06 -30.73
CA THR A 80 -0.74 -0.49 -29.85
C THR A 80 -1.22 0.82 -29.24
N GLU A 81 -1.84 1.70 -30.05
CA GLU A 81 -2.41 2.96 -29.56
C GLU A 81 -3.50 2.72 -28.51
N ALA A 82 -4.46 1.85 -28.81
CA ALA A 82 -5.50 1.47 -27.85
C ALA A 82 -4.94 0.86 -26.56
N SER A 83 -3.81 0.16 -26.62
CA SER A 83 -3.13 -0.37 -25.44
C SER A 83 -2.47 0.73 -24.60
N ILE A 84 -1.95 1.78 -25.24
CA ILE A 84 -1.39 2.96 -24.56
C ILE A 84 -2.53 3.73 -23.89
N ASP A 85 -3.61 4.02 -24.59
CA ASP A 85 -4.80 4.69 -24.05
C ASP A 85 -5.35 3.93 -22.82
N GLN A 86 -5.39 2.60 -22.91
CA GLN A 86 -5.80 1.76 -21.78
C GLN A 86 -4.84 1.89 -20.59
N ALA A 87 -3.54 1.95 -20.83
CA ALA A 87 -2.54 2.11 -19.77
C ALA A 87 -2.63 3.50 -19.13
N GLU A 88 -2.87 4.55 -19.92
CA GLU A 88 -3.10 5.92 -19.43
C GLU A 88 -4.38 6.02 -18.59
N ALA A 89 -5.48 5.43 -19.03
CA ALA A 89 -6.72 5.35 -18.25
C ALA A 89 -6.49 4.60 -16.92
N GLY A 90 -5.72 3.51 -16.94
CA GLY A 90 -5.33 2.78 -15.73
C GLY A 90 -4.47 3.59 -14.75
N ARG A 91 -3.59 4.47 -15.28
CA ARG A 91 -2.84 5.41 -14.44
C ARG A 91 -3.77 6.44 -13.80
N GLU A 92 -4.74 6.98 -14.55
CA GLU A 92 -5.70 7.95 -14.01
C GLU A 92 -6.56 7.30 -12.90
N GLU A 93 -7.04 6.07 -13.09
CA GLU A 93 -7.72 5.31 -12.03
C GLU A 93 -6.86 5.20 -10.77
N ALA A 94 -5.59 4.81 -10.92
CA ALA A 94 -4.65 4.68 -9.81
C ALA A 94 -4.42 6.03 -9.09
N LEU A 95 -4.40 7.14 -9.82
CA LEU A 95 -4.28 8.50 -9.26
C LEU A 95 -5.50 8.87 -8.42
N GLN A 96 -6.71 8.60 -8.92
CA GLN A 96 -7.95 8.88 -8.16
C GLN A 96 -8.01 8.01 -6.90
N ARG A 97 -7.63 6.75 -6.97
CA ARG A 97 -7.54 5.87 -5.80
C ARG A 97 -6.51 6.34 -4.78
N TYR A 98 -5.36 6.83 -5.22
CA TYR A 98 -4.36 7.45 -4.34
C TYR A 98 -4.95 8.66 -3.60
N ARG A 99 -5.62 9.56 -4.32
CA ARG A 99 -6.29 10.74 -3.74
C ARG A 99 -7.33 10.35 -2.69
N GLU A 100 -8.14 9.35 -2.99
CA GLU A 100 -9.15 8.82 -2.06
C GLU A 100 -8.51 8.31 -0.76
N ILE A 101 -7.43 7.53 -0.85
CA ILE A 101 -6.71 7.01 0.32
C ILE A 101 -6.13 8.15 1.16
N VAL A 102 -5.56 9.18 0.54
CA VAL A 102 -5.05 10.36 1.25
C VAL A 102 -6.18 11.09 1.98
N LEU A 103 -7.32 11.32 1.33
CA LEU A 103 -8.47 11.97 1.95
C LEU A 103 -9.04 11.16 3.12
N ARG A 104 -9.14 9.84 2.98
CA ARG A 104 -9.53 8.96 4.09
C ARG A 104 -8.55 9.03 5.27
N ALA A 105 -7.25 9.06 4.98
CA ALA A 105 -6.24 9.16 6.02
C ALA A 105 -6.33 10.48 6.80
N LEU A 106 -6.63 11.60 6.12
CA LEU A 106 -6.91 12.89 6.75
C LEU A 106 -8.16 12.82 7.63
N GLN A 107 -9.25 12.27 7.10
CA GLN A 107 -10.49 12.08 7.85
C GLN A 107 -10.29 11.24 9.10
N ASP A 108 -9.55 10.13 9.01
CA ASP A 108 -9.22 9.28 10.15
C ASP A 108 -8.44 10.05 11.22
N ALA A 109 -7.48 10.88 10.81
CA ALA A 109 -6.69 11.70 11.72
C ALA A 109 -7.55 12.73 12.46
N GLU A 110 -8.40 13.46 11.73
CA GLU A 110 -9.33 14.45 12.31
C GLU A 110 -10.32 13.79 13.27
N GLN A 111 -10.93 12.66 12.88
CA GLN A 111 -11.83 11.91 13.75
C GLN A 111 -11.14 11.41 15.01
N SER A 112 -9.89 10.95 14.88
CA SER A 112 -9.11 10.46 16.03
C SER A 112 -8.81 11.59 17.02
N LEU A 113 -8.46 12.77 16.53
CA LEU A 113 -8.24 13.97 17.35
C LEU A 113 -9.54 14.43 18.04
N ALA A 114 -10.67 14.45 17.31
CA ALA A 114 -11.96 14.78 17.89
C ALA A 114 -12.36 13.80 18.98
N ARG A 115 -12.23 12.49 18.74
CA ARG A 115 -12.50 11.45 19.76
C ARG A 115 -11.59 11.59 20.97
N PHE A 116 -10.32 11.88 20.75
CA PHE A 116 -9.37 12.08 21.86
C PHE A 116 -9.76 13.27 22.74
N SER A 117 -10.13 14.42 22.15
CA SER A 117 -10.57 15.59 22.88
C SER A 117 -11.85 15.32 23.69
N GLN A 118 -12.83 14.63 23.08
CA GLN A 118 -14.07 14.23 23.73
C GLN A 118 -13.81 13.26 24.89
N GLN A 119 -12.92 12.28 24.68
CA GLN A 119 -12.58 11.31 25.72
C GLN A 119 -11.91 11.98 26.94
N ARG A 120 -11.06 12.97 26.71
CA ARG A 120 -10.47 13.77 27.82
C ARG A 120 -11.54 14.50 28.61
N ALA A 121 -12.51 15.11 27.94
CA ALA A 121 -13.63 15.78 28.61
C ALA A 121 -14.47 14.78 29.42
N ASN A 122 -14.77 13.61 28.86
CA ASN A 122 -15.49 12.54 29.55
C ASN A 122 -14.75 12.04 30.80
N VAL A 123 -13.44 11.83 30.72
CA VAL A 123 -12.63 11.42 31.87
C VAL A 123 -12.68 12.47 32.98
N ALA A 124 -12.60 13.76 32.63
CA ALA A 124 -12.70 14.85 33.62
C ALA A 124 -14.08 14.87 34.31
N ALA A 125 -15.16 14.70 33.53
CA ALA A 125 -16.52 14.64 34.05
C ALA A 125 -16.74 13.43 34.98
N LEU A 126 -16.28 12.23 34.57
CA LEU A 126 -16.35 11.01 35.38
C LEU A 126 -15.56 11.14 36.68
N ALA A 127 -14.39 11.77 36.63
CA ALA A 127 -13.60 12.02 37.84
C ALA A 127 -14.33 12.99 38.81
N GLN A 128 -15.10 13.93 38.30
CA GLN A 128 -15.94 14.83 39.12
C GLN A 128 -17.12 14.06 39.73
N ILE A 129 -17.84 13.26 38.93
CA ILE A 129 -18.96 12.43 39.40
C ILE A 129 -18.47 11.48 40.48
N LYS A 130 -17.32 10.82 40.28
CA LYS A 130 -16.73 9.94 41.30
C LYS A 130 -16.51 10.67 42.61
N ARG A 131 -15.87 11.84 42.61
CA ARG A 131 -15.64 12.63 43.83
C ARG A 131 -16.94 12.98 44.55
N GLN A 132 -17.97 13.38 43.80
CA GLN A 132 -19.28 13.68 44.40
C GLN A 132 -19.93 12.45 45.03
N ALA A 133 -19.84 11.30 44.37
CA ALA A 133 -20.35 10.03 44.89
C ALA A 133 -19.60 9.59 46.16
N ASP A 134 -18.26 9.70 46.16
CA ASP A 134 -17.44 9.38 47.36
C ASP A 134 -17.83 10.29 48.53
N THR A 135 -17.96 11.61 48.30
CA THR A 135 -18.41 12.57 49.35
C THR A 135 -19.81 12.25 49.86
N ALA A 136 -20.75 11.92 48.95
CA ALA A 136 -22.11 11.54 49.37
C ALA A 136 -22.12 10.26 50.21
N ALA A 137 -21.30 9.26 49.81
CA ALA A 137 -21.17 8.02 50.56
C ALA A 137 -20.61 8.26 51.97
N GLU A 138 -19.56 9.10 52.10
CA GLU A 138 -18.99 9.49 53.40
C GLU A 138 -20.00 10.21 54.28
N LEU A 139 -20.74 11.19 53.74
CA LEU A 139 -21.80 11.91 54.48
C LEU A 139 -22.91 10.95 54.94
N ASN A 140 -23.36 10.05 54.12
CA ASN A 140 -24.37 9.07 54.46
C ASN A 140 -23.86 8.13 55.56
N GLN A 141 -22.61 7.71 55.51
CA GLN A 141 -22.02 6.88 56.52
C GLN A 141 -21.90 7.61 57.89
N GLN A 142 -21.55 8.89 57.86
CA GLN A 142 -21.54 9.71 59.07
C GLN A 142 -22.93 9.88 59.69
N ARG A 143 -23.98 10.15 58.85
CA ARG A 143 -25.37 10.24 59.29
C ARG A 143 -25.89 8.92 59.89
N TYR A 144 -25.55 7.80 59.28
CA TYR A 144 -25.87 6.49 59.78
C TYR A 144 -25.22 6.26 61.18
N LYS A 145 -23.93 6.54 61.35
CA LYS A 145 -23.23 6.44 62.64
C LYS A 145 -23.80 7.38 63.70
N ALA A 146 -24.31 8.53 63.28
CA ALA A 146 -24.95 9.51 64.19
C ALA A 146 -26.43 9.15 64.49
N GLY A 147 -26.99 8.07 63.99
CA GLY A 147 -28.36 7.63 64.17
C GLY A 147 -29.43 8.50 63.49
N VAL A 148 -29.05 9.34 62.55
CA VAL A 148 -29.97 10.28 61.84
C VAL A 148 -30.71 9.59 60.69
N ILE A 149 -30.13 8.52 60.15
CA ILE A 149 -30.75 7.68 59.11
C ILE A 149 -30.60 6.22 59.47
N SER A 150 -31.62 5.41 59.07
CA SER A 150 -31.66 3.94 59.22
C SER A 150 -31.27 3.27 57.92
#